data_1c39ecd469598ad8083ed6fc9f4d7ce9
#
_entry.id   1c39ecd469598ad8083ed6fc9f4d7ce9
#
_cell.length_a   1.000
_cell.length_b   1.000
_cell.length_c   1.000
_cell.angle_alpha   90.00
_cell.angle_beta   90.00
_cell.angle_gamma   90.00
#
_symmetry.space_group_name_H-M   'P 1'
#
loop_
_entity.id
_entity.type
_entity.pdbx_description
1 polymer ?
#
loop_
_entity_poly.entity_id
_entity_poly.type
_entity_poly.pdbx_seq_one_letter_code
_entity_poly.pdbx_strand_id
1 'polypeptide(L)'
;MSGHAKADGSQEAFDPVTLEVLRHRLDCIAEEMETALLKSSCSPIVKEGLDASASIFTLDGTTLAQACAIPIHLGTLIPAVAEILRVFPVASMKPGDTYILNDPYCGGTHL
;
A
#
# COMPACT_ATOMS: atom_id res chain seq x y z
N MET A 1 -13.07 -4.27 49.56
CA MET A 1 -14.08 -4.31 48.49
C MET A 1 -13.44 -3.77 47.22
N SER A 2 -13.02 -4.68 46.38
CA SER A 2 -12.25 -4.36 45.15
C SER A 2 -13.22 -4.41 43.97
N GLY A 3 -13.53 -3.23 43.40
CA GLY A 3 -14.36 -3.11 42.20
C GLY A 3 -13.51 -3.27 40.96
N HIS A 4 -13.59 -4.44 40.32
CA HIS A 4 -13.07 -4.63 38.97
C HIS A 4 -14.01 -3.92 37.98
N ALA A 5 -13.57 -2.80 37.42
CA ALA A 5 -14.19 -2.23 36.25
C ALA A 5 -13.87 -3.15 35.06
N LYS A 6 -14.88 -3.87 34.56
CA LYS A 6 -14.81 -4.55 33.26
C LYS A 6 -14.70 -3.45 32.19
N ALA A 7 -13.60 -3.44 31.46
CA ALA A 7 -13.49 -2.74 30.19
C ALA A 7 -14.45 -3.44 29.21
N ASP A 8 -15.56 -2.78 28.90
CA ASP A 8 -16.49 -3.15 27.84
C ASP A 8 -15.80 -2.88 26.50
N GLY A 9 -15.13 -3.90 25.96
CA GLY A 9 -14.57 -3.91 24.64
C GLY A 9 -15.65 -4.19 23.59
N SER A 10 -16.61 -3.29 23.44
CA SER A 10 -17.48 -3.30 22.27
C SER A 10 -16.62 -2.96 21.05
N GLN A 11 -16.08 -3.98 20.37
CA GLN A 11 -15.67 -3.83 18.99
C GLN A 11 -16.92 -3.38 18.22
N GLU A 12 -16.96 -2.12 17.81
CA GLU A 12 -17.95 -1.66 16.84
C GLU A 12 -17.78 -2.53 15.61
N ALA A 13 -18.67 -3.50 15.44
CA ALA A 13 -18.71 -4.33 14.24
C ALA A 13 -19.13 -3.41 13.09
N PHE A 14 -18.19 -3.14 12.17
CA PHE A 14 -18.50 -2.40 10.95
C PHE A 14 -19.60 -3.11 10.19
N ASP A 15 -20.57 -2.33 9.71
CA ASP A 15 -21.60 -2.83 8.81
C ASP A 15 -20.93 -3.48 7.58
N PRO A 16 -21.24 -4.75 7.26
CA PRO A 16 -20.62 -5.46 6.14
C PRO A 16 -20.76 -4.73 4.80
N VAL A 17 -21.85 -4.02 4.57
CA VAL A 17 -22.06 -3.24 3.35
C VAL A 17 -21.10 -2.07 3.28
N THR A 18 -20.96 -1.34 4.38
CA THR A 18 -19.99 -0.23 4.48
C THR A 18 -18.56 -0.71 4.26
N LEU A 19 -18.19 -1.85 4.83
CA LEU A 19 -16.86 -2.44 4.66
C LEU A 19 -16.60 -2.79 3.19
N GLU A 20 -17.57 -3.39 2.50
CA GLU A 20 -17.43 -3.77 1.09
C GLU A 20 -17.35 -2.52 0.18
N VAL A 21 -18.12 -1.47 0.48
CA VAL A 21 -18.02 -0.20 -0.25
C VAL A 21 -16.65 0.45 -0.07
N LEU A 22 -16.10 0.44 1.15
CA LEU A 22 -14.77 0.98 1.42
C LEU A 22 -13.68 0.18 0.69
N ARG A 23 -13.75 -1.15 0.73
CA ARG A 23 -12.82 -2.03 0.01
C ARG A 23 -12.83 -1.71 -1.48
N HIS A 24 -14.00 -1.65 -2.08
CA HIS A 24 -14.14 -1.36 -3.51
C HIS A 24 -13.60 0.02 -3.89
N ARG A 25 -13.79 1.04 -3.03
CA ARG A 25 -13.23 2.37 -3.25
C ARG A 25 -11.71 2.39 -3.20
N LEU A 26 -11.10 1.64 -2.28
CA LEU A 26 -9.64 1.53 -2.20
C LEU A 26 -9.07 0.83 -3.43
N ASP A 27 -9.72 -0.24 -3.91
CA ASP A 27 -9.34 -0.91 -5.15
C ASP A 27 -9.40 0.06 -6.35
N CYS A 28 -10.48 0.82 -6.49
CA CYS A 28 -10.60 1.85 -7.55
C CYS A 28 -9.49 2.91 -7.48
N ILE A 29 -9.12 3.37 -6.27
CA ILE A 29 -8.04 4.34 -6.11
C ILE A 29 -6.71 3.73 -6.57
N ALA A 30 -6.42 2.49 -6.22
CA ALA A 30 -5.20 1.81 -6.68
C ALA A 30 -5.15 1.68 -8.21
N GLU A 31 -6.27 1.33 -8.85
CA GLU A 31 -6.41 1.26 -10.31
C GLU A 31 -6.23 2.64 -10.99
N GLU A 32 -6.78 3.70 -10.40
CA GLU A 32 -6.58 5.07 -10.90
C GLU A 32 -5.12 5.50 -10.79
N MET A 33 -4.43 5.17 -9.68
CA MET A 33 -3.01 5.44 -9.50
C MET A 33 -2.15 4.73 -10.56
N GLU A 34 -2.39 3.44 -10.80
CA GLU A 34 -1.71 2.67 -11.84
C GLU A 34 -1.97 3.26 -13.23
N THR A 35 -3.23 3.56 -13.55
CA THR A 35 -3.62 4.17 -14.83
C THR A 35 -2.91 5.52 -15.04
N ALA A 36 -2.84 6.35 -14.01
CA ALA A 36 -2.14 7.63 -14.06
C ALA A 36 -0.64 7.44 -14.33
N LEU A 37 -0.01 6.46 -13.65
CA LEU A 37 1.40 6.13 -13.84
C LEU A 37 1.67 5.65 -15.28
N LEU A 38 0.90 4.71 -15.78
CA LEU A 38 1.02 4.17 -17.14
C LEU A 38 0.84 5.26 -18.22
N LYS A 39 -0.17 6.12 -18.06
CA LYS A 39 -0.45 7.20 -19.03
C LYS A 39 0.58 8.32 -19.01
N SER A 40 1.15 8.64 -17.84
CA SER A 40 2.16 9.69 -17.70
C SER A 40 3.58 9.23 -18.05
N SER A 41 3.80 7.92 -18.13
CA SER A 41 5.12 7.36 -18.42
C SER A 41 5.59 7.67 -19.85
N CYS A 42 6.88 7.96 -19.97
CA CYS A 42 7.58 8.07 -21.27
C CYS A 42 8.30 6.77 -21.66
N SER A 43 8.42 5.82 -20.74
CA SER A 43 9.07 4.54 -20.99
C SER A 43 8.15 3.59 -21.76
N PRO A 44 8.59 3.03 -22.90
CA PRO A 44 7.80 2.01 -23.62
C PRO A 44 7.57 0.74 -22.76
N ILE A 45 8.52 0.39 -21.91
CA ILE A 45 8.40 -0.77 -21.01
C ILE A 45 7.23 -0.57 -20.04
N VAL A 46 7.14 0.61 -19.43
CA VAL A 46 6.03 0.94 -18.53
C VAL A 46 4.74 1.14 -19.30
N LYS A 47 4.75 1.93 -20.37
CA LYS A 47 3.54 2.37 -21.07
C LYS A 47 2.91 1.29 -21.96
N GLU A 48 3.74 0.51 -22.67
CA GLU A 48 3.30 -0.52 -23.61
C GLU A 48 3.40 -1.92 -23.00
N GLY A 49 4.46 -2.19 -22.24
CA GLY A 49 4.68 -3.44 -21.52
C GLY A 49 3.90 -3.53 -20.22
N LEU A 50 3.24 -2.44 -19.77
CA LEU A 50 2.48 -2.34 -18.52
C LEU A 50 3.32 -2.69 -17.27
N ASP A 51 4.63 -2.47 -17.33
CA ASP A 51 5.56 -2.82 -16.25
C ASP A 51 5.52 -1.76 -15.13
N ALA A 52 4.39 -1.71 -14.45
CA ALA A 52 4.14 -0.85 -13.31
C ALA A 52 3.05 -1.43 -12.41
N SER A 53 3.01 -1.01 -11.17
CA SER A 53 1.97 -1.38 -10.20
C SER A 53 1.75 -0.24 -9.21
N ALA A 54 0.57 -0.21 -8.61
CA ALA A 54 0.23 0.71 -7.54
C ALA A 54 -0.40 -0.03 -6.37
N SER A 55 -0.07 0.37 -5.16
CA SER A 55 -0.64 -0.24 -3.95
C SER A 55 -0.81 0.80 -2.85
N ILE A 56 -1.79 0.55 -1.99
CA ILE A 56 -2.06 1.33 -0.79
C ILE A 56 -1.75 0.46 0.42
N PHE A 57 -0.98 1.02 1.35
CA PHE A 57 -0.58 0.35 2.58
C PHE A 57 -1.03 1.16 3.79
N THR A 58 -1.27 0.47 4.90
CA THR A 58 -1.33 1.09 6.22
C THR A 58 0.07 1.55 6.67
N LEU A 59 0.12 2.37 7.71
CA LEU A 59 1.40 2.84 8.27
C LEU A 59 2.24 1.74 8.93
N ASP A 60 1.67 0.56 9.16
CA ASP A 60 2.39 -0.63 9.64
C ASP A 60 2.86 -1.56 8.51
N GLY A 61 2.60 -1.19 7.25
CA GLY A 61 3.02 -1.95 6.07
C GLY A 61 2.04 -3.04 5.62
N THR A 62 0.81 -3.08 6.15
CA THR A 62 -0.23 -3.99 5.68
C THR A 62 -0.85 -3.48 4.38
N THR A 63 -0.94 -4.33 3.36
CA THR A 63 -1.57 -3.97 2.09
C THR A 63 -3.08 -3.81 2.25
N LEU A 64 -3.62 -2.67 1.83
CA LEU A 64 -5.06 -2.39 1.82
C LEU A 64 -5.69 -2.62 0.46
N ALA A 65 -5.03 -2.18 -0.61
CA ALA A 65 -5.47 -2.36 -1.99
C ALA A 65 -4.29 -2.39 -2.93
N GLN A 66 -4.44 -3.05 -4.06
CA GLN A 66 -3.39 -3.17 -5.06
C GLN A 66 -3.98 -3.28 -6.46
N ALA A 67 -3.55 -2.41 -7.38
CA ALA A 67 -3.74 -2.59 -8.80
C ALA A 67 -2.57 -3.41 -9.37
N CYS A 68 -2.87 -4.28 -10.32
CA CYS A 68 -1.93 -5.29 -10.76
C CYS A 68 -1.95 -5.43 -12.29
N ALA A 69 -1.08 -4.69 -12.96
CA ALA A 69 -0.83 -4.92 -14.39
C ALA A 69 0.03 -6.18 -14.61
N ILE A 70 1.04 -6.40 -13.77
CA ILE A 70 1.91 -7.59 -13.84
C ILE A 70 1.87 -8.36 -12.52
N PRO A 71 1.46 -9.65 -12.54
CA PRO A 71 1.30 -10.45 -11.32
C PRO A 71 2.54 -10.58 -10.43
N ILE A 72 3.75 -10.50 -11.00
CA ILE A 72 4.99 -10.58 -10.23
C ILE A 72 5.13 -9.44 -9.21
N HIS A 73 4.52 -8.31 -9.46
CA HIS A 73 4.57 -7.16 -8.54
C HIS A 73 3.72 -7.34 -7.27
N LEU A 74 2.79 -8.31 -7.26
CA LEU A 74 1.93 -8.58 -6.09
C LEU A 74 2.74 -8.84 -4.81
N GLY A 75 3.86 -9.58 -4.94
CA GLY A 75 4.70 -9.93 -3.79
C GLY A 75 5.88 -8.98 -3.54
N THR A 76 6.23 -8.13 -4.50
CA THR A 76 7.47 -7.34 -4.43
C THR A 76 7.32 -6.01 -3.69
N LEU A 77 6.13 -5.43 -3.66
CA LEU A 77 5.88 -4.17 -2.96
C LEU A 77 5.91 -4.32 -1.43
N ILE A 78 5.52 -5.48 -0.91
CA ILE A 78 5.51 -5.75 0.54
C ILE A 78 6.92 -5.62 1.16
N PRO A 79 7.95 -6.34 0.67
CA PRO A 79 9.30 -6.18 1.20
C PRO A 79 9.89 -4.79 0.93
N ALA A 80 9.55 -4.13 -0.17
CA ALA A 80 10.00 -2.77 -0.46
C ALA A 80 9.45 -1.76 0.56
N VAL A 81 8.17 -1.83 0.88
CA VAL A 81 7.54 -0.98 1.91
C VAL A 81 8.11 -1.29 3.29
N ALA A 82 8.28 -2.57 3.63
CA ALA A 82 8.88 -2.97 4.90
C ALA A 82 10.29 -2.39 5.09
N GLU A 83 11.12 -2.40 4.03
CA GLU A 83 12.46 -1.82 4.07
C GLU A 83 12.43 -0.30 4.21
N ILE A 84 11.54 0.39 3.50
CA ILE A 84 11.35 1.85 3.65
C ILE A 84 10.97 2.19 5.10
N LEU A 85 10.01 1.47 5.69
CA LEU A 85 9.58 1.70 7.07
C LEU A 85 10.67 1.37 8.11
N ARG A 86 11.55 0.40 7.80
CA ARG A 86 12.71 0.07 8.63
C ARG A 86 13.74 1.19 8.66
N VAL A 87 14.03 1.79 7.49
CA VAL A 87 15.04 2.86 7.35
C VAL A 87 14.47 4.22 7.78
N PHE A 88 13.22 4.48 7.44
CA PHE A 88 12.51 5.72 7.75
C PHE A 88 11.30 5.40 8.62
N PRO A 89 11.45 5.40 9.96
CA PRO A 89 10.31 5.19 10.87
C PRO A 89 9.20 6.21 10.63
N VAL A 90 7.94 5.79 10.71
CA VAL A 90 6.76 6.64 10.48
C VAL A 90 6.80 7.94 11.28
N ALA A 91 7.32 7.90 12.52
CA ALA A 91 7.47 9.08 13.37
C ALA A 91 8.42 10.16 12.80
N SER A 92 9.28 9.79 11.85
CA SER A 92 10.20 10.73 11.16
C SER A 92 9.64 11.27 9.86
N MET A 93 8.57 10.69 9.33
CA MET A 93 7.95 11.06 8.07
C MET A 93 7.11 12.32 8.20
N LYS A 94 7.12 13.15 7.16
CA LYS A 94 6.37 14.41 7.11
C LYS A 94 5.42 14.40 5.91
N PRO A 95 4.30 15.12 5.97
CA PRO A 95 3.44 15.31 4.83
C PRO A 95 4.23 15.87 3.62
N GLY A 96 4.12 15.20 2.47
CA GLY A 96 4.83 15.54 1.24
C GLY A 96 6.17 14.84 1.03
N ASP A 97 6.67 14.07 2.01
CA ASP A 97 7.85 13.24 1.82
C ASP A 97 7.58 12.16 0.76
N THR A 98 8.61 11.88 -0.05
CA THR A 98 8.62 10.82 -1.04
C THR A 98 9.88 9.98 -0.87
N TYR A 99 9.74 8.67 -0.85
CA TYR A 99 10.84 7.73 -0.69
C TYR A 99 11.02 6.91 -1.97
N ILE A 100 12.29 6.70 -2.35
CA ILE A 100 12.65 5.94 -3.56
C ILE A 100 13.58 4.80 -3.14
N LEU A 101 13.33 3.61 -3.67
CA LEU A 101 14.14 2.42 -3.45
C LEU A 101 14.34 1.69 -4.78
N ASN A 102 15.60 1.40 -5.13
CA ASN A 102 15.93 0.60 -6.31
C ASN A 102 17.00 -0.46 -6.02
N ASP A 103 17.32 -0.70 -4.74
CA ASP A 103 18.30 -1.70 -4.34
C ASP A 103 17.65 -3.09 -4.28
N PRO A 104 18.01 -4.03 -5.19
CA PRO A 104 17.42 -5.36 -5.24
C PRO A 104 17.78 -6.23 -4.02
N TYR A 105 18.83 -5.88 -3.29
CA TYR A 105 19.24 -6.60 -2.07
C TYR A 105 18.46 -6.15 -0.82
N CYS A 106 17.77 -5.01 -0.92
CA CYS A 106 17.02 -4.39 0.18
C CYS A 106 15.53 -4.22 -0.15
N GLY A 107 14.94 -5.14 -0.90
CA GLY A 107 13.52 -5.14 -1.21
C GLY A 107 13.13 -4.45 -2.53
N GLY A 108 14.07 -3.83 -3.25
CA GLY A 108 13.85 -3.35 -4.61
C GLY A 108 13.70 -4.53 -5.59
N THR A 109 12.88 -4.37 -6.64
CA THR A 109 12.61 -5.46 -7.59
C THR A 109 13.71 -5.61 -8.63
N HIS A 110 14.08 -4.54 -9.27
CA HIS A 110 15.18 -4.47 -10.25
C HIS A 110 15.62 -3.01 -10.43
N LEU A 111 16.76 -2.83 -11.04
CA LEU A 111 17.32 -1.51 -11.38
C LEU A 111 16.58 -0.84 -12.53
#